data_4a54801666c033de518f713cd1b3dfc4
#
_entry.id   4a54801666c033de518f713cd1b3dfc4
#
_cell.length_a   1.000
_cell.length_b   1.000
_cell.length_c   1.000
_cell.angle_alpha   90.00
_cell.angle_beta   90.00
_cell.angle_gamma   90.00
#
_symmetry.space_group_name_H-M   'P 1'
#
loop_
_entity.id
_entity.type
_entity.pdbx_description
1 polymer ?
#
loop_
_entity_poly.entity_id
_entity_poly.type
_entity_poly.pdbx_seq_one_letter_code
_entity_poly.pdbx_strand_id
1 'polypeptide(L)'
;MLDGKIILVDDNEAVLKTLKMILAREFKTVVGVSVPTLLPALLREGDVDIVLLDMNFVTGRQDGSEGLFWLDRIVGRPDPPQVVLITAFGDIELAVSALKRGAADFVVKPWDNEKLVAILQGAFRRRRKVRTEAASMRRISAEEENGLVVSLLVGALLKK
;
A
#
# COMPACT_ATOMS: atom_id res chain seq x y z
N MET A 1 16.82 -6.75 -6.63
CA MET A 1 16.21 -6.10 -5.45
C MET A 1 15.36 -4.93 -5.90
N LEU A 2 14.12 -4.88 -5.49
CA LEU A 2 13.23 -3.79 -5.83
C LEU A 2 13.53 -2.54 -4.99
N ASP A 3 13.56 -1.38 -5.64
CA ASP A 3 13.74 -0.09 -4.96
C ASP A 3 12.41 0.35 -4.33
N GLY A 4 11.96 -0.41 -3.34
CA GLY A 4 10.70 -0.20 -2.68
C GLY A 4 10.84 -0.20 -1.16
N LYS A 5 9.89 0.45 -0.50
CA LYS A 5 9.77 0.49 0.95
C LYS A 5 8.52 -0.25 1.39
N ILE A 6 8.71 -1.23 2.25
CA ILE A 6 7.62 -2.02 2.84
C ILE A 6 7.62 -1.85 4.36
N ILE A 7 6.45 -1.64 4.92
CA ILE A 7 6.21 -1.63 6.36
C ILE A 7 5.51 -2.92 6.75
N LEU A 8 6.07 -3.62 7.73
CA LEU A 8 5.50 -4.85 8.30
C LEU A 8 4.87 -4.51 9.64
N VAL A 9 3.61 -4.88 9.83
CA VAL A 9 2.89 -4.63 11.08
C VAL A 9 2.39 -5.95 11.64
N ASP A 10 2.99 -6.40 12.73
CA ASP A 10 2.64 -7.64 13.40
C ASP A 10 3.11 -7.55 14.86
N ASP A 11 2.25 -7.91 15.81
CA ASP A 11 2.60 -7.85 17.24
C ASP A 11 3.54 -8.99 17.67
N ASN A 12 3.75 -9.99 16.84
CA ASN A 12 4.67 -11.10 17.10
C ASN A 12 6.07 -10.77 16.60
N GLU A 13 6.99 -10.56 17.52
CA GLU A 13 8.38 -10.20 17.20
C GLU A 13 9.11 -11.28 16.39
N ALA A 14 8.81 -12.55 16.62
CA ALA A 14 9.42 -13.66 15.86
C ALA A 14 8.94 -13.63 14.40
N VAL A 15 7.67 -13.34 14.17
CA VAL A 15 7.10 -13.19 12.83
C VAL A 15 7.75 -12.01 12.12
N LEU A 16 7.88 -10.85 12.77
CA LEU A 16 8.54 -9.68 12.22
C LEU A 16 9.99 -9.98 11.82
N LYS A 17 10.73 -10.66 12.68
CA LYS A 17 12.12 -11.02 12.41
C LYS A 17 12.23 -11.92 11.17
N THR A 18 11.37 -12.93 11.09
CA THR A 18 11.34 -13.86 9.95
C THR A 18 11.00 -13.12 8.66
N LEU A 19 9.97 -12.29 8.68
CA LEU A 19 9.56 -11.51 7.51
C LEU A 19 10.65 -10.54 7.06
N LYS A 20 11.32 -9.86 7.99
CA LYS A 20 12.43 -8.97 7.66
C LYS A 20 13.56 -9.72 6.95
N MET A 21 13.90 -10.92 7.43
CA MET A 21 14.94 -11.75 6.81
C MET A 21 14.57 -12.14 5.37
N ILE A 22 13.33 -12.56 5.16
CA ILE A 22 12.85 -12.97 3.83
C ILE A 22 12.81 -11.74 2.89
N LEU A 23 12.25 -10.64 3.34
CA LEU A 23 11.93 -9.50 2.49
C LEU A 23 13.11 -8.56 2.26
N ALA A 24 14.13 -8.57 3.13
CA ALA A 24 15.35 -7.79 2.93
C ALA A 24 16.12 -8.17 1.66
N ARG A 25 15.87 -9.36 1.13
CA ARG A 25 16.46 -9.82 -0.14
C ARG A 25 15.70 -9.30 -1.35
N GLU A 26 14.46 -8.86 -1.16
CA GLU A 26 13.54 -8.50 -2.24
C GLU A 26 13.30 -7.00 -2.34
N PHE A 27 13.33 -6.30 -1.20
CA PHE A 27 13.04 -4.87 -1.12
C PHE A 27 14.19 -4.13 -0.45
N LYS A 28 14.47 -2.94 -0.96
CA LYS A 28 15.56 -2.10 -0.46
C LYS A 28 15.35 -1.67 0.99
N THR A 29 14.12 -1.34 1.37
CA THR A 29 13.81 -0.86 2.71
C THR A 29 12.66 -1.67 3.31
N VAL A 30 12.94 -2.32 4.44
CA VAL A 30 11.96 -3.11 5.19
C VAL A 30 11.92 -2.61 6.62
N VAL A 31 10.78 -2.10 7.05
CA VAL A 31 10.57 -1.57 8.40
C VAL A 31 9.51 -2.41 9.10
N GLY A 32 9.83 -2.94 10.27
CA GLY A 32 8.88 -3.69 11.07
C GLY A 32 8.44 -2.91 12.30
N VAL A 33 7.14 -2.94 12.59
CA VAL A 33 6.58 -2.36 13.81
C VAL A 33 5.65 -3.36 14.49
N SER A 34 5.73 -3.42 15.80
CA SER A 34 4.90 -4.33 16.60
C SER A 34 3.58 -3.70 17.05
N VAL A 35 3.43 -2.39 16.90
CA VAL A 35 2.23 -1.66 17.27
C VAL A 35 1.75 -0.82 16.09
N PRO A 36 0.48 -0.96 15.69
CA PRO A 36 -0.04 -0.25 14.51
C PRO A 36 -0.17 1.26 14.71
N THR A 37 -0.16 1.74 15.94
CA THR A 37 -0.21 3.18 16.24
C THR A 37 0.99 3.97 15.70
N LEU A 38 2.07 3.29 15.33
CA LEU A 38 3.22 3.92 14.69
C LEU A 38 3.02 4.15 13.18
N LEU A 39 2.01 3.53 12.57
CA LEU A 39 1.76 3.66 11.14
C LEU A 39 1.56 5.11 10.67
N PRO A 40 0.75 5.94 11.32
CA PRO A 40 0.57 7.32 10.85
C PRO A 40 1.87 8.10 10.72
N ALA A 41 2.77 7.96 11.69
CA ALA A 41 4.07 8.64 11.65
C ALA A 41 4.94 8.12 10.51
N LEU A 42 5.00 6.80 10.32
CA LEU A 42 5.77 6.18 9.25
C LEU A 42 5.24 6.54 7.87
N LEU A 43 3.93 6.62 7.71
CA LEU A 43 3.31 7.01 6.45
C LEU A 43 3.53 8.49 6.13
N ARG A 44 3.62 9.35 7.15
CA ARG A 44 3.97 10.77 6.95
C ARG A 44 5.39 10.98 6.45
N GLU A 45 6.31 10.09 6.79
CA GLU A 45 7.68 10.13 6.23
C GLU A 45 7.71 9.92 4.71
N GLY A 46 6.67 9.30 4.17
CA GLY A 46 6.48 9.15 2.73
C GLY A 46 7.20 7.97 2.10
N ASP A 47 6.95 7.80 0.81
CA ASP A 47 7.57 6.78 -0.05
C ASP A 47 7.34 5.33 0.37
N VAL A 48 6.25 5.06 1.07
CA VAL A 48 5.86 3.68 1.41
C VAL A 48 5.10 3.08 0.24
N ASP A 49 5.60 1.97 -0.28
CA ASP A 49 4.96 1.26 -1.39
C ASP A 49 3.93 0.24 -0.92
N ILE A 50 4.24 -0.48 0.16
CA ILE A 50 3.42 -1.56 0.67
C ILE A 50 3.35 -1.51 2.19
N VAL A 51 2.19 -1.80 2.75
CA VAL A 51 2.01 -2.15 4.16
C VAL A 51 1.54 -3.59 4.20
N LEU A 52 2.31 -4.45 4.83
CA LEU A 52 1.93 -5.83 5.14
C LEU A 52 1.37 -5.85 6.55
N LEU A 53 0.07 -6.05 6.66
CA LEU A 53 -0.71 -5.80 7.86
C LEU A 53 -1.29 -7.08 8.43
N ASP A 54 -0.86 -7.44 9.64
CA ASP A 54 -1.51 -8.52 10.38
C ASP A 54 -2.94 -8.09 10.75
N MET A 55 -3.90 -8.99 10.59
CA MET A 55 -5.30 -8.71 10.89
C MET A 55 -5.67 -8.87 12.35
N ASN A 56 -4.84 -9.55 13.12
CA ASN A 56 -5.12 -9.88 14.52
C ASN A 56 -4.01 -9.37 15.44
N PHE A 57 -4.12 -8.09 15.85
CA PHE A 57 -3.08 -7.45 16.64
C PHE A 57 -3.16 -7.67 18.11
N VAL A 58 -4.30 -8.01 18.65
CA VAL A 58 -4.44 -7.87 20.07
C VAL A 58 -4.85 -9.16 20.72
N THR A 59 -4.18 -9.43 21.79
CA THR A 59 -4.58 -10.30 22.84
C THR A 59 -6.05 -10.10 23.19
N GLY A 60 -6.90 -11.02 22.80
CA GLY A 60 -8.30 -11.05 23.18
C GLY A 60 -9.33 -10.70 22.12
N ARG A 61 -8.94 -10.06 21.03
CA ARG A 61 -9.84 -9.83 19.89
C ARG A 61 -9.27 -10.46 18.63
N GLN A 62 -9.84 -11.58 18.22
CA GLN A 62 -9.44 -12.26 16.98
C GLN A 62 -10.50 -12.13 15.88
N ASP A 63 -11.30 -11.07 15.92
CA ASP A 63 -12.34 -10.80 14.94
C ASP A 63 -11.85 -9.95 13.75
N GLY A 64 -10.59 -9.52 13.76
CA GLY A 64 -10.00 -8.71 12.69
C GLY A 64 -10.45 -7.26 12.66
N SER A 65 -11.26 -6.80 13.63
CA SER A 65 -11.79 -5.44 13.63
C SER A 65 -10.71 -4.37 13.69
N GLU A 66 -9.63 -4.62 14.42
CA GLU A 66 -8.50 -3.70 14.50
C GLU A 66 -7.74 -3.62 13.18
N GLY A 67 -7.51 -4.75 12.52
CA GLY A 67 -6.89 -4.78 11.20
C GLY A 67 -7.71 -4.02 10.16
N LEU A 68 -9.04 -4.19 10.15
CA LEU A 68 -9.93 -3.46 9.26
C LEU A 68 -9.92 -1.96 9.54
N PHE A 69 -9.86 -1.56 10.82
CA PHE A 69 -9.72 -0.15 11.20
C PHE A 69 -8.47 0.48 10.59
N TRP A 70 -7.32 -0.18 10.71
CA TRP A 70 -6.08 0.34 10.16
C TRP A 70 -6.06 0.31 8.64
N LEU A 71 -6.64 -0.73 8.04
CA LEU A 71 -6.81 -0.80 6.59
C LEU A 71 -7.57 0.43 6.07
N ASP A 72 -8.73 0.73 6.66
CA ASP A 72 -9.54 1.88 6.26
C ASP A 72 -8.76 3.20 6.38
N ARG A 73 -7.99 3.35 7.44
CA ARG A 73 -7.16 4.54 7.64
C ARG A 73 -6.05 4.67 6.61
N ILE A 74 -5.43 3.58 6.22
CA ILE A 74 -4.35 3.59 5.24
C ILE A 74 -4.91 3.92 3.86
N VAL A 75 -5.95 3.20 3.42
CA VAL A 75 -6.50 3.37 2.07
C VAL A 75 -7.22 4.71 1.89
N GLY A 76 -7.66 5.33 2.97
CA GLY A 76 -8.28 6.66 2.96
C GLY A 76 -7.31 7.82 2.78
N ARG A 77 -6.00 7.57 2.79
CA ARG A 77 -4.98 8.62 2.63
C ARG A 77 -4.83 9.02 1.16
N PRO A 78 -4.43 10.28 0.88
CA PRO A 78 -3.98 10.62 -0.46
C PRO A 78 -2.77 9.78 -0.85
N ASP A 79 -2.76 9.25 -2.07
CA ASP A 79 -1.65 8.43 -2.58
C ASP A 79 -1.28 7.28 -1.62
N PRO A 80 -2.23 6.38 -1.30
CA PRO A 80 -1.99 5.36 -0.29
C PRO A 80 -1.04 4.27 -0.79
N PRO A 81 -0.26 3.65 0.12
CA PRO A 81 0.45 2.43 -0.23
C PRO A 81 -0.52 1.29 -0.52
N GLN A 82 -0.05 0.26 -1.19
CA GLN A 82 -0.80 -0.98 -1.33
C GLN A 82 -0.84 -1.69 0.03
N VAL A 83 -1.99 -2.20 0.43
CA VAL A 83 -2.11 -2.96 1.68
C VAL A 83 -2.31 -4.42 1.35
N VAL A 84 -1.41 -5.26 1.85
CA VAL A 84 -1.50 -6.71 1.80
C VAL A 84 -1.71 -7.22 3.22
N LEU A 85 -2.69 -8.09 3.41
CA LEU A 85 -3.06 -8.56 4.72
C LEU A 85 -2.41 -9.91 5.03
N ILE A 86 -2.08 -10.13 6.30
CA ILE A 86 -1.82 -11.48 6.79
C ILE A 86 -2.99 -11.88 7.67
N THR A 87 -3.60 -13.03 7.38
CA THR A 87 -4.76 -13.53 8.10
C THR A 87 -4.54 -14.97 8.53
N ALA A 88 -5.24 -15.39 9.56
CA ALA A 88 -5.23 -16.78 10.02
C ALA A 88 -5.98 -17.68 9.04
N PHE A 89 -5.60 -18.96 9.02
CA PHE A 89 -6.32 -19.97 8.26
C PHE A 89 -7.78 -20.03 8.72
N GLY A 90 -8.70 -20.01 7.77
CA GLY A 90 -10.13 -20.05 8.06
C GLY A 90 -10.83 -18.69 8.06
N ASP A 91 -10.10 -17.58 8.03
CA ASP A 91 -10.66 -16.23 8.04
C ASP A 91 -10.93 -15.67 6.64
N ILE A 92 -11.53 -16.49 5.78
CA ILE A 92 -11.80 -16.11 4.38
C ILE A 92 -12.78 -14.94 4.29
N GLU A 93 -13.81 -14.92 5.14
CA GLU A 93 -14.78 -13.82 5.16
C GLU A 93 -14.13 -12.49 5.50
N LEU A 94 -13.19 -12.51 6.44
CA LEU A 94 -12.41 -11.33 6.81
C LEU A 94 -11.55 -10.85 5.65
N ALA A 95 -10.87 -11.76 4.95
CA ALA A 95 -10.08 -11.44 3.78
C ALA A 95 -10.94 -10.82 2.67
N VAL A 96 -12.12 -11.39 2.39
CA VAL A 96 -13.05 -10.85 1.39
C VAL A 96 -13.53 -9.46 1.79
N SER A 97 -13.89 -9.25 3.05
CA SER A 97 -14.28 -7.94 3.56
C SER A 97 -13.18 -6.90 3.36
N ALA A 98 -11.95 -7.28 3.66
CA ALA A 98 -10.79 -6.40 3.50
C ALA A 98 -10.52 -6.05 2.03
N LEU A 99 -10.64 -7.01 1.11
CA LEU A 99 -10.50 -6.76 -0.33
C LEU A 99 -11.55 -5.76 -0.82
N LYS A 100 -12.79 -5.88 -0.34
CA LYS A 100 -13.86 -4.93 -0.67
C LYS A 100 -13.58 -3.51 -0.15
N ARG A 101 -12.79 -3.39 0.91
CA ARG A 101 -12.40 -2.10 1.51
C ARG A 101 -11.14 -1.50 0.90
N GLY A 102 -10.54 -2.17 -0.07
CA GLY A 102 -9.40 -1.64 -0.81
C GLY A 102 -8.07 -2.31 -0.54
N ALA A 103 -8.02 -3.42 0.20
CA ALA A 103 -6.80 -4.21 0.31
C ALA A 103 -6.43 -4.78 -1.06
N ALA A 104 -5.14 -4.80 -1.36
CA ALA A 104 -4.64 -5.28 -2.65
C ALA A 104 -4.67 -6.80 -2.76
N ASP A 105 -4.38 -7.49 -1.65
CA ASP A 105 -4.31 -8.95 -1.61
C ASP A 105 -4.22 -9.41 -0.15
N PHE A 106 -4.16 -10.72 0.05
CA PHE A 106 -3.98 -11.31 1.37
C PHE A 106 -3.09 -12.54 1.31
N VAL A 107 -2.50 -12.88 2.46
CA VAL A 107 -1.65 -14.05 2.68
C VAL A 107 -2.17 -14.78 3.91
N VAL A 108 -2.28 -16.09 3.84
CA VAL A 108 -2.78 -16.91 4.94
C VAL A 108 -1.61 -17.50 5.74
N LYS A 109 -1.70 -17.44 7.06
CA LYS A 109 -0.72 -18.12 7.96
C LYS A 109 -1.06 -19.61 8.09
N PRO A 110 -0.10 -20.51 8.02
CA PRO A 110 1.30 -20.31 7.63
C PRO A 110 1.43 -20.08 6.13
N TRP A 111 2.31 -19.18 5.74
CA TRP A 111 2.51 -18.84 4.32
C TRP A 111 3.64 -19.65 3.68
N ASP A 112 3.58 -19.72 2.36
CA ASP A 112 4.67 -20.17 1.52
C ASP A 112 5.51 -18.93 1.15
N ASN A 113 6.82 -18.99 1.35
CA ASN A 113 7.70 -17.82 1.13
C ASN A 113 7.67 -17.33 -0.31
N GLU A 114 7.65 -18.25 -1.28
CA GLU A 114 7.61 -17.88 -2.70
C GLU A 114 6.30 -17.16 -3.05
N LYS A 115 5.19 -17.65 -2.54
CA LYS A 115 3.88 -17.02 -2.74
C LYS A 115 3.80 -15.66 -2.09
N LEU A 116 4.32 -15.53 -0.87
CA LEU A 116 4.38 -14.26 -0.16
C LEU A 116 5.16 -13.22 -0.98
N VAL A 117 6.35 -13.58 -1.42
CA VAL A 117 7.21 -12.71 -2.22
C VAL A 117 6.51 -12.31 -3.52
N ALA A 118 5.90 -13.28 -4.23
CA ALA A 118 5.19 -13.01 -5.48
C ALA A 118 4.03 -12.04 -5.30
N ILE A 119 3.24 -12.19 -4.22
CA ILE A 119 2.15 -11.28 -3.88
C ILE A 119 2.65 -9.87 -3.62
N LEU A 120 3.73 -9.74 -2.85
CA LEU A 120 4.31 -8.44 -2.51
C LEU A 120 4.97 -7.77 -3.72
N GLN A 121 5.64 -8.52 -4.58
CA GLN A 121 6.17 -8.02 -5.84
C GLN A 121 5.05 -7.51 -6.74
N GLY A 122 3.93 -8.23 -6.81
CA GLY A 122 2.75 -7.80 -7.54
C GLY A 122 2.15 -6.51 -6.99
N ALA A 123 2.07 -6.39 -5.66
CA ALA A 123 1.60 -5.17 -5.00
C ALA A 123 2.52 -3.98 -5.29
N PHE A 124 3.83 -4.21 -5.27
CA PHE A 124 4.82 -3.19 -5.62
C PHE A 124 4.61 -2.68 -7.05
N ARG A 125 4.45 -3.58 -8.01
CA ARG A 125 4.22 -3.20 -9.40
C ARG A 125 2.93 -2.40 -9.57
N ARG A 126 1.85 -2.80 -8.89
CA ARG A 126 0.59 -2.04 -8.91
C ARG A 126 0.76 -0.64 -8.33
N ARG A 127 1.48 -0.51 -7.24
CA ARG A 127 1.78 0.79 -6.62
C ARG A 127 2.51 1.71 -7.59
N ARG A 128 3.54 1.19 -8.24
CA ARG A 128 4.34 1.96 -9.20
C ARG A 128 3.53 2.33 -10.44
N LYS A 129 2.69 1.43 -10.93
CA LYS A 129 1.79 1.70 -12.06
C LYS A 129 0.80 2.81 -11.73
N VAL A 130 0.14 2.75 -10.59
CA VAL A 130 -0.82 3.77 -10.14
C VAL A 130 -0.15 5.14 -10.04
N ARG A 131 1.03 5.23 -9.45
CA ARG A 131 1.78 6.49 -9.34
C ARG A 131 2.20 7.03 -10.70
N THR A 132 2.63 6.18 -11.60
CA THR A 132 3.01 6.57 -12.97
C THR A 132 1.80 7.08 -13.74
N GLU A 133 0.67 6.40 -13.67
CA GLU A 133 -0.59 6.83 -14.29
C GLU A 133 -1.06 8.17 -13.73
N ALA A 134 -1.02 8.36 -12.40
CA ALA A 134 -1.40 9.61 -11.76
C ALA A 134 -0.50 10.76 -12.19
N ALA A 135 0.82 10.53 -12.29
CA ALA A 135 1.77 11.53 -12.79
C ALA A 135 1.50 11.88 -14.26
N SER A 136 1.20 10.89 -15.10
CA SER A 136 0.85 11.09 -16.51
C SER A 136 -0.44 11.91 -16.65
N MET A 137 -1.46 11.61 -15.87
CA MET A 137 -2.72 12.36 -15.87
C MET A 137 -2.53 13.80 -15.46
N ARG A 138 -1.71 14.08 -14.46
CA ARG A 138 -1.38 15.44 -14.05
C ARG A 138 -0.67 16.22 -15.16
N ARG A 139 0.27 15.59 -15.87
CA ARG A 139 0.95 16.22 -17.00
C ARG A 139 0.01 16.54 -18.15
N ILE A 140 -0.86 15.61 -18.52
CA ILE A 140 -1.87 15.81 -19.57
C ILE A 140 -2.78 16.98 -19.21
N SER A 141 -3.30 17.05 -17.99
CA SER A 141 -4.13 18.16 -17.53
C SER A 141 -3.42 19.52 -17.63
N ALA A 142 -2.16 19.58 -17.21
CA ALA A 142 -1.36 20.80 -17.30
C ALA A 142 -1.13 21.24 -18.75
N GLU A 143 -0.84 20.30 -19.66
CA GLU A 143 -0.68 20.57 -21.09
C GLU A 143 -1.97 21.04 -21.72
N GLU A 144 -3.11 20.45 -21.38
CA GLU A 144 -4.42 20.87 -21.85
C GLU A 144 -4.77 22.31 -21.39
N GLU A 145 -4.53 22.62 -20.13
CA GLU A 145 -4.73 23.97 -19.60
C GLU A 145 -3.84 24.99 -20.31
N ASN A 146 -2.57 24.70 -20.52
CA ASN A 146 -1.64 25.55 -21.25
C ASN A 146 -2.06 25.71 -22.71
N GLY A 147 -2.49 24.63 -23.36
CA GLY A 147 -2.99 24.66 -24.73
C GLY A 147 -4.24 25.53 -24.88
N LEU A 148 -5.16 25.46 -23.92
CA LEU A 148 -6.37 26.30 -23.90
C LEU A 148 -6.02 27.78 -23.77
N VAL A 149 -5.12 28.14 -22.86
CA VAL A 149 -4.68 29.52 -22.66
C VAL A 149 -4.05 30.06 -23.94
N VAL A 150 -3.17 29.32 -24.58
CA VAL A 150 -2.53 29.73 -25.84
C VAL A 150 -3.58 29.94 -26.93
N SER A 151 -4.53 29.03 -27.07
CA SER A 151 -5.64 29.14 -28.01
C SER A 151 -6.48 30.41 -27.80
N LEU A 152 -6.80 30.75 -26.56
CA LEU A 152 -7.53 31.94 -26.21
C LEU A 152 -6.75 33.20 -26.56
N LEU A 153 -5.46 33.25 -26.29
CA LEU A 153 -4.58 34.38 -26.62
C LEU A 153 -4.48 34.58 -28.12
N VAL A 154 -4.28 33.54 -28.90
CA VAL A 154 -4.21 33.57 -30.35
C VAL A 154 -5.56 34.06 -30.92
N GLY A 155 -6.66 33.54 -30.42
CA GLY A 155 -8.00 33.97 -30.81
C GLY A 155 -8.26 35.45 -30.57
N ALA A 156 -7.82 35.98 -29.43
CA ALA A 156 -7.91 37.40 -29.10
C ALA A 156 -7.08 38.27 -30.04
N LEU A 157 -5.88 37.81 -30.41
CA LEU A 157 -4.99 38.51 -31.33
C LEU A 157 -5.59 38.56 -32.75
N LEU A 158 -6.22 37.46 -33.20
CA LEU A 158 -6.79 37.38 -34.54
C LEU A 158 -8.07 38.22 -34.71
N LYS A 159 -8.75 38.58 -33.62
CA LYS A 159 -9.93 39.42 -33.64
C LYS A 159 -9.63 40.91 -33.78
N LYS A 160 -8.40 41.28 -33.71
CA LYS A 160 -7.98 42.66 -33.96
C LYS A 160 -7.72 42.84 -35.44
#